data_604ad56ef1ee0c6572a50e162202ef2f
#
_entry.id   604ad56ef1ee0c6572a50e162202ef2f
#
_cell.length_a   1.000
_cell.length_b   1.000
_cell.length_c   1.000
_cell.angle_alpha   90.00
_cell.angle_beta   90.00
_cell.angle_gamma   90.00
#
_symmetry.space_group_name_H-M   'P 1'
#
loop_
_entity.id
_entity.type
_entity.pdbx_description
1 polymer ?
#
loop_
_entity_poly.entity_id
_entity_poly.type
_entity_poly.pdbx_seq_one_letter_code
_entity_poly.pdbx_strand_id
1 'polypeptide(L)'
;MPMPRAGLATIVVLAAVSIAPPAPAQDAVDVDKAKSEGKVVWYTSTPIEQGQKIADAFQKQYGIKVEMFRSGGSAILRRFQQEMDAGRVAVDVLTHSEPAAAGALGKKGFFVAFRPKNFDEIPDAAKDPTGLFIGQRLNMMTHYLRSDRVGEADEPKTWNDLLDPKYKGKLVMTDPSFTSLQVSVVGTMAKERGWGFYEKLRASDVMIVQGNQQVSDMLKRGERLIAVGALDSYAADLKKEGHPIKTLYPSDGVFVIPSPTSVVKNSPNPNAAKLFAAFMIDDVAQKIFPADGGYSSRIDIAAPPGSPDLKTLKILSVDNDYIEKETARIKRRFNEIFQ
;
A
#
# COMPACT_ATOMS: atom_id res chain seq x y z
N MET A 1 -12.87 -85.21 -5.55
CA MET A 1 -12.37 -83.91 -5.96
C MET A 1 -13.17 -82.88 -5.17
N PRO A 2 -12.60 -82.13 -4.22
CA PRO A 2 -13.31 -81.06 -3.53
C PRO A 2 -13.03 -79.71 -4.21
N MET A 3 -14.12 -78.93 -4.38
CA MET A 3 -14.08 -77.58 -4.92
C MET A 3 -13.48 -76.58 -3.89
N PRO A 4 -12.71 -75.54 -4.33
CA PRO A 4 -12.20 -74.53 -3.43
C PRO A 4 -13.27 -73.47 -3.09
N ARG A 5 -13.36 -73.07 -1.81
CA ARG A 5 -14.19 -72.02 -1.30
C ARG A 5 -13.53 -70.68 -1.63
N ALA A 6 -14.22 -69.79 -2.33
CA ALA A 6 -13.88 -68.46 -2.57
C ALA A 6 -14.09 -67.64 -1.29
N GLY A 7 -13.05 -67.09 -0.71
CA GLY A 7 -13.11 -66.15 0.40
C GLY A 7 -13.38 -64.69 -0.13
N LEU A 8 -14.49 -64.11 0.32
CA LEU A 8 -14.80 -62.68 0.10
C LEU A 8 -13.89 -61.84 1.03
N ALA A 9 -12.96 -61.07 0.43
CA ALA A 9 -12.20 -60.08 1.16
C ALA A 9 -13.02 -58.77 1.22
N THR A 10 -13.45 -58.40 2.41
CA THR A 10 -14.15 -57.12 2.66
C THR A 10 -13.10 -56.03 2.79
N ILE A 11 -13.04 -55.12 1.79
CA ILE A 11 -12.19 -53.94 1.83
C ILE A 11 -12.92 -52.86 2.67
N VAL A 12 -12.41 -52.57 3.85
CA VAL A 12 -12.86 -51.44 4.68
C VAL A 12 -12.12 -50.20 4.21
N VAL A 13 -12.80 -49.28 3.51
CA VAL A 13 -12.27 -47.97 3.14
C VAL A 13 -12.46 -47.07 4.35
N LEU A 14 -11.38 -46.79 5.09
CA LEU A 14 -11.36 -45.73 6.08
C LEU A 14 -11.33 -44.35 5.36
N ALA A 15 -12.44 -43.64 5.36
CA ALA A 15 -12.49 -42.26 4.94
C ALA A 15 -11.80 -41.38 6.04
N ALA A 16 -10.59 -40.89 5.75
CA ALA A 16 -9.93 -39.90 6.60
C ALA A 16 -10.69 -38.58 6.49
N VAL A 17 -11.48 -38.23 7.51
CA VAL A 17 -12.08 -36.92 7.65
C VAL A 17 -10.97 -35.95 8.06
N SER A 18 -10.47 -35.17 7.12
CA SER A 18 -9.55 -34.05 7.40
C SER A 18 -10.32 -32.96 8.17
N ILE A 19 -10.17 -32.95 9.48
CA ILE A 19 -10.64 -31.82 10.31
C ILE A 19 -9.69 -30.67 10.05
N ALA A 20 -10.09 -29.70 9.20
CA ALA A 20 -9.38 -28.43 9.08
C ALA A 20 -9.39 -27.74 10.45
N PRO A 21 -8.25 -27.16 10.90
CA PRO A 21 -8.24 -26.40 12.14
C PRO A 21 -9.26 -25.27 12.06
N PRO A 22 -10.01 -24.96 13.15
CA PRO A 22 -10.95 -23.87 13.16
C PRO A 22 -10.22 -22.58 12.81
N ALA A 23 -10.81 -21.76 11.93
CA ALA A 23 -10.30 -20.44 11.63
C ALA A 23 -10.17 -19.66 12.96
N PRO A 24 -9.05 -18.94 13.19
CA PRO A 24 -8.91 -18.18 14.41
C PRO A 24 -10.04 -17.16 14.54
N ALA A 25 -10.62 -17.09 15.74
CA ALA A 25 -11.76 -16.21 16.03
C ALA A 25 -11.41 -14.75 15.73
N GLN A 26 -12.38 -14.01 15.19
CA GLN A 26 -12.26 -12.56 15.01
C GLN A 26 -12.25 -11.87 16.36
N ASP A 27 -11.39 -10.85 16.51
CA ASP A 27 -11.30 -10.07 17.75
C ASP A 27 -12.51 -9.13 17.89
N ALA A 28 -13.19 -9.18 19.03
CA ALA A 28 -14.25 -8.26 19.34
C ALA A 28 -13.69 -6.87 19.69
N VAL A 29 -14.42 -5.82 19.29
CA VAL A 29 -14.13 -4.44 19.64
C VAL A 29 -15.14 -3.94 20.66
N ASP A 30 -14.66 -3.40 21.78
CA ASP A 30 -15.49 -2.78 22.82
C ASP A 30 -15.76 -1.31 22.44
N VAL A 31 -16.90 -1.08 21.79
CA VAL A 31 -17.29 0.25 21.29
C VAL A 31 -17.52 1.25 22.41
N ASP A 32 -18.06 0.81 23.54
CA ASP A 32 -18.37 1.71 24.68
C ASP A 32 -17.08 2.18 25.36
N LYS A 33 -16.10 1.28 25.53
CA LYS A 33 -14.77 1.69 26.00
C LYS A 33 -14.09 2.61 25.00
N ALA A 34 -14.15 2.31 23.70
CA ALA A 34 -13.60 3.19 22.68
C ALA A 34 -14.20 4.60 22.73
N LYS A 35 -15.52 4.71 22.92
CA LYS A 35 -16.20 6.00 23.12
C LYS A 35 -15.77 6.71 24.39
N SER A 36 -15.54 5.98 25.49
CA SER A 36 -15.06 6.57 26.73
C SER A 36 -13.63 7.10 26.65
N GLU A 37 -12.78 6.54 25.77
CA GLU A 37 -11.44 7.06 25.46
C GLU A 37 -11.51 8.38 24.66
N GLY A 38 -12.56 8.61 23.89
CA GLY A 38 -12.97 9.87 23.29
C GLY A 38 -12.16 10.31 22.06
N LYS A 39 -10.99 9.71 21.83
CA LYS A 39 -10.13 10.03 20.68
C LYS A 39 -9.27 8.86 20.22
N VAL A 40 -8.74 8.98 19.00
CA VAL A 40 -7.68 8.13 18.45
C VAL A 40 -6.62 9.00 17.77
N VAL A 41 -5.35 8.76 18.08
CA VAL A 41 -4.21 9.42 17.44
C VAL A 41 -3.70 8.55 16.28
N TRP A 42 -3.79 9.08 15.08
CA TRP A 42 -3.47 8.38 13.86
C TRP A 42 -2.26 8.99 13.15
N TYR A 43 -1.14 8.27 13.09
CA TYR A 43 -0.01 8.62 12.23
C TYR A 43 -0.19 7.97 10.87
N THR A 44 -0.18 8.77 9.80
CA THR A 44 -0.50 8.24 8.47
C THR A 44 0.27 8.88 7.33
N SER A 45 0.56 8.07 6.30
CA SER A 45 1.00 8.53 4.97
C SER A 45 -0.13 8.58 3.94
N THR A 46 -1.37 8.31 4.33
CA THR A 46 -2.54 8.45 3.47
C THR A 46 -2.62 9.87 2.90
N PRO A 47 -2.97 10.08 1.62
CA PRO A 47 -3.21 11.42 1.07
C PRO A 47 -4.15 12.21 1.98
N ILE A 48 -3.86 13.52 2.14
CA ILE A 48 -4.51 14.34 3.17
C ILE A 48 -6.03 14.35 3.06
N GLU A 49 -6.57 14.47 1.85
CA GLU A 49 -8.01 14.53 1.61
C GLU A 49 -8.69 13.18 1.91
N GLN A 50 -8.10 12.07 1.47
CA GLN A 50 -8.59 10.73 1.83
C GLN A 50 -8.54 10.49 3.33
N GLY A 51 -7.44 10.86 3.97
CA GLY A 51 -7.28 10.74 5.42
C GLY A 51 -8.36 11.52 6.18
N GLN A 52 -8.66 12.74 5.74
CA GLN A 52 -9.69 13.57 6.34
C GLN A 52 -11.08 12.96 6.16
N LYS A 53 -11.42 12.47 4.97
CA LYS A 53 -12.72 11.80 4.72
C LYS A 53 -12.91 10.56 5.62
N ILE A 54 -11.86 9.78 5.83
CA ILE A 54 -11.87 8.62 6.72
C ILE A 54 -12.08 9.08 8.17
N ALA A 55 -11.32 10.08 8.62
CA ALA A 55 -11.43 10.63 9.97
C ALA A 55 -12.83 11.18 10.25
N ASP A 56 -13.38 11.96 9.32
CA ASP A 56 -14.72 12.54 9.43
C ASP A 56 -15.82 11.46 9.45
N ALA A 57 -15.69 10.43 8.60
CA ALA A 57 -16.64 9.33 8.56
C ALA A 57 -16.62 8.52 9.88
N PHE A 58 -15.43 8.25 10.43
CA PHE A 58 -15.28 7.59 11.71
C PHE A 58 -15.87 8.42 12.85
N GLN A 59 -15.54 9.71 12.92
CA GLN A 59 -16.07 10.62 13.92
C GLN A 59 -17.59 10.75 13.82
N LYS A 60 -18.14 10.82 12.63
CA LYS A 60 -19.59 10.85 12.39
C LYS A 60 -20.28 9.59 12.89
N GLN A 61 -19.68 8.42 12.67
CA GLN A 61 -20.28 7.12 13.02
C GLN A 61 -20.18 6.81 14.52
N TYR A 62 -19.08 7.15 15.17
CA TYR A 62 -18.78 6.72 16.53
C TYR A 62 -18.71 7.84 17.56
N GLY A 63 -18.63 9.11 17.14
CA GLY A 63 -18.46 10.25 18.04
C GLY A 63 -17.06 10.38 18.63
N ILE A 64 -16.07 9.62 18.10
CA ILE A 64 -14.69 9.60 18.59
C ILE A 64 -13.84 10.49 17.68
N LYS A 65 -13.10 11.43 18.27
CA LYS A 65 -12.22 12.37 17.53
C LYS A 65 -11.01 11.63 16.94
N VAL A 66 -10.68 11.90 15.69
CA VAL A 66 -9.43 11.42 15.08
C VAL A 66 -8.40 12.57 15.06
N GLU A 67 -7.32 12.41 15.80
CA GLU A 67 -6.15 13.31 15.77
C GLU A 67 -5.14 12.78 14.76
N MET A 68 -5.21 13.29 13.53
CA MET A 68 -4.40 12.81 12.42
C MET A 68 -3.07 13.59 12.31
N PHE A 69 -1.94 12.89 12.38
CA PHE A 69 -0.64 13.40 11.97
C PHE A 69 -0.26 12.80 10.62
N ARG A 70 -0.23 13.64 9.58
CA ARG A 70 0.08 13.23 8.21
C ARG A 70 1.45 13.71 7.77
N SER A 71 2.28 12.76 7.26
CA SER A 71 3.56 13.07 6.63
C SER A 71 3.90 12.00 5.56
N GLY A 72 5.04 12.14 4.87
CA GLY A 72 5.55 11.09 3.99
C GLY A 72 5.87 9.80 4.76
N GLY A 73 5.69 8.65 4.12
CA GLY A 73 5.79 7.35 4.79
C GLY A 73 7.12 7.11 5.50
N SER A 74 8.24 7.45 4.86
CA SER A 74 9.57 7.33 5.48
C SER A 74 9.75 8.27 6.67
N ALA A 75 9.14 9.47 6.66
CA ALA A 75 9.18 10.41 7.79
C ALA A 75 8.34 9.92 8.98
N ILE A 76 7.15 9.38 8.70
CA ILE A 76 6.27 8.75 9.69
C ILE A 76 7.00 7.59 10.39
N LEU A 77 7.63 6.70 9.62
CA LEU A 77 8.37 5.56 10.17
C LEU A 77 9.54 6.00 11.05
N ARG A 78 10.31 7.00 10.62
CA ARG A 78 11.41 7.54 11.45
C ARG A 78 10.90 8.13 12.75
N ARG A 79 9.86 8.94 12.71
CA ARG A 79 9.24 9.54 13.90
C ARG A 79 8.74 8.45 14.86
N PHE A 80 7.95 7.51 14.35
CA PHE A 80 7.44 6.40 15.14
C PHE A 80 8.57 5.62 15.82
N GLN A 81 9.62 5.24 15.06
CA GLN A 81 10.75 4.51 15.61
C GLN A 81 11.46 5.30 16.73
N GLN A 82 11.70 6.60 16.53
CA GLN A 82 12.33 7.46 17.55
C GLN A 82 11.49 7.56 18.82
N GLU A 83 10.16 7.67 18.70
CA GLU A 83 9.25 7.72 19.83
C GLU A 83 9.24 6.39 20.59
N MET A 84 9.20 5.26 19.88
CA MET A 84 9.22 3.92 20.48
C MET A 84 10.56 3.63 21.17
N ASP A 85 11.69 3.96 20.55
CA ASP A 85 13.02 3.79 21.13
C ASP A 85 13.24 4.66 22.39
N ALA A 86 12.56 5.80 22.45
CA ALA A 86 12.53 6.68 23.63
C ALA A 86 11.49 6.26 24.70
N GLY A 87 10.77 5.15 24.49
CA GLY A 87 9.71 4.69 25.38
C GLY A 87 8.47 5.61 25.44
N ARG A 88 8.28 6.46 24.41
CA ARG A 88 7.16 7.41 24.34
C ARG A 88 6.12 6.88 23.34
N VAL A 89 4.98 6.43 23.82
CA VAL A 89 3.87 6.01 22.97
C VAL A 89 2.84 7.12 22.90
N ALA A 90 2.87 7.90 21.82
CA ALA A 90 1.97 9.04 21.57
C ALA A 90 0.95 8.76 20.47
N VAL A 91 0.98 7.58 19.87
CA VAL A 91 0.19 7.19 18.71
C VAL A 91 -0.59 5.90 19.00
N ASP A 92 -1.81 5.85 18.51
CA ASP A 92 -2.70 4.69 18.69
C ASP A 92 -2.70 3.78 17.46
N VAL A 93 -2.72 4.37 16.26
CA VAL A 93 -2.74 3.66 14.98
C VAL A 93 -1.68 4.21 14.04
N LEU A 94 -0.87 3.33 13.48
CA LEU A 94 0.14 3.65 12.49
C LEU A 94 -0.27 3.13 11.12
N THR A 95 -0.31 4.02 10.11
CA THR A 95 -0.52 3.64 8.71
C THR A 95 0.58 4.20 7.82
N HIS A 96 1.22 3.33 7.05
CA HIS A 96 2.22 3.70 6.06
C HIS A 96 2.17 2.76 4.86
N SER A 97 3.00 2.98 3.85
CA SER A 97 2.92 2.20 2.60
C SER A 97 4.21 1.40 2.34
N GLU A 98 4.73 0.75 3.37
CA GLU A 98 5.94 -0.09 3.31
C GLU A 98 5.71 -1.38 4.12
N PRO A 99 5.13 -2.43 3.51
CA PRO A 99 4.82 -3.69 4.19
C PRO A 99 6.02 -4.33 4.88
N ALA A 100 7.21 -4.24 4.25
CA ALA A 100 8.47 -4.71 4.84
C ALA A 100 8.76 -4.08 6.20
N ALA A 101 8.59 -2.75 6.32
CA ALA A 101 8.78 -2.04 7.58
C ALA A 101 7.70 -2.42 8.63
N ALA A 102 6.44 -2.64 8.20
CA ALA A 102 5.39 -3.10 9.11
C ALA A 102 5.74 -4.47 9.72
N GLY A 103 6.20 -5.41 8.89
CA GLY A 103 6.68 -6.72 9.35
C GLY A 103 7.83 -6.61 10.34
N ALA A 104 8.84 -5.78 10.03
CA ALA A 104 10.00 -5.55 10.90
C ALA A 104 9.61 -4.96 12.27
N LEU A 105 8.73 -3.96 12.28
CA LEU A 105 8.24 -3.33 13.51
C LEU A 105 7.35 -4.29 14.33
N GLY A 106 6.55 -5.12 13.65
CA GLY A 106 5.77 -6.18 14.28
C GLY A 106 6.66 -7.22 14.98
N LYS A 107 7.74 -7.69 14.31
CA LYS A 107 8.74 -8.59 14.89
C LYS A 107 9.46 -8.00 16.12
N LYS A 108 9.63 -6.66 16.18
CA LYS A 108 10.11 -5.94 17.37
C LYS A 108 9.08 -5.83 18.50
N GLY A 109 7.85 -6.27 18.29
CA GLY A 109 6.80 -6.26 19.29
C GLY A 109 6.14 -4.90 19.51
N PHE A 110 6.18 -4.00 18.52
CA PHE A 110 5.58 -2.66 18.62
C PHE A 110 4.08 -2.65 18.30
N PHE A 111 3.53 -3.75 17.77
CA PHE A 111 2.13 -3.84 17.39
C PHE A 111 1.38 -4.91 18.18
N VAL A 112 0.08 -4.74 18.27
CA VAL A 112 -0.86 -5.73 18.83
C VAL A 112 -1.40 -6.55 17.67
N ALA A 113 -1.39 -7.88 17.81
CA ALA A 113 -2.11 -8.75 16.88
C ALA A 113 -3.62 -8.47 17.01
N PHE A 114 -4.28 -8.13 15.89
CA PHE A 114 -5.68 -7.78 15.86
C PHE A 114 -6.32 -8.21 14.53
N ARG A 115 -7.35 -9.04 14.62
CA ARG A 115 -8.08 -9.59 13.47
C ARG A 115 -9.56 -9.20 13.55
N PRO A 116 -9.94 -7.99 13.12
CA PRO A 116 -11.32 -7.52 13.17
C PRO A 116 -12.22 -8.25 12.17
N LYS A 117 -13.53 -7.99 12.26
CA LYS A 117 -14.48 -8.34 11.22
C LYS A 117 -13.95 -7.87 9.85
N ASN A 118 -14.18 -8.65 8.80
CA ASN A 118 -13.69 -8.45 7.42
C ASN A 118 -12.16 -8.63 7.24
N PHE A 119 -11.42 -9.09 8.25
CA PHE A 119 -10.01 -9.40 8.10
C PHE A 119 -9.73 -10.41 6.97
N ASP A 120 -10.60 -11.42 6.84
CA ASP A 120 -10.44 -12.48 5.86
C ASP A 120 -10.79 -12.02 4.42
N GLU A 121 -11.50 -10.89 4.27
CA GLU A 121 -11.79 -10.24 2.98
C GLU A 121 -10.57 -9.49 2.40
N ILE A 122 -9.52 -9.31 3.20
CA ILE A 122 -8.27 -8.70 2.76
C ILE A 122 -7.36 -9.80 2.18
N PRO A 123 -6.80 -9.64 0.97
CA PRO A 123 -5.88 -10.60 0.37
C PRO A 123 -4.67 -10.87 1.27
N ASP A 124 -4.15 -12.09 1.25
CA ASP A 124 -2.98 -12.48 2.05
C ASP A 124 -1.74 -11.61 1.74
N ALA A 125 -1.58 -11.18 0.50
CA ALA A 125 -0.52 -10.26 0.11
C ALA A 125 -0.64 -8.86 0.73
N ALA A 126 -1.79 -8.51 1.33
CA ALA A 126 -2.08 -7.20 1.88
C ALA A 126 -2.27 -7.21 3.41
N LYS A 127 -2.03 -8.32 4.09
CA LYS A 127 -2.15 -8.42 5.56
C LYS A 127 -1.05 -9.29 6.15
N ASP A 128 -0.79 -9.12 7.43
CA ASP A 128 -0.03 -10.08 8.22
C ASP A 128 -0.96 -11.21 8.69
N PRO A 129 -0.62 -12.49 8.49
CA PRO A 129 -1.51 -13.59 8.86
C PRO A 129 -1.78 -13.68 10.36
N THR A 130 -0.93 -13.10 11.19
CA THR A 130 -1.12 -13.03 12.65
C THR A 130 -1.88 -11.78 13.10
N GLY A 131 -2.19 -10.85 12.19
CA GLY A 131 -2.93 -9.62 12.47
C GLY A 131 -2.07 -8.45 12.99
N LEU A 132 -0.74 -8.49 12.84
CA LEU A 132 0.12 -7.37 13.24
C LEU A 132 -0.07 -6.14 12.36
N PHE A 133 -0.55 -6.33 11.14
CA PHE A 133 -1.05 -5.25 10.29
C PHE A 133 -2.14 -5.73 9.34
N ILE A 134 -2.93 -4.77 8.88
CA ILE A 134 -4.00 -4.96 7.89
C ILE A 134 -3.82 -3.89 6.82
N GLY A 135 -3.79 -4.28 5.55
CA GLY A 135 -3.80 -3.32 4.46
C GLY A 135 -5.11 -2.54 4.43
N GLN A 136 -5.06 -1.23 4.61
CA GLN A 136 -6.27 -0.40 4.51
C GLN A 136 -6.65 -0.07 3.06
N ARG A 137 -5.68 -0.06 2.16
CA ARG A 137 -5.85 0.21 0.72
C ARG A 137 -4.71 -0.39 -0.07
N LEU A 138 -4.89 -0.50 -1.38
CA LEU A 138 -3.84 -0.87 -2.31
C LEU A 138 -3.40 0.38 -3.10
N ASN A 139 -2.09 0.59 -3.19
CA ASN A 139 -1.49 1.68 -3.93
C ASN A 139 -0.97 1.16 -5.26
N MET A 140 -1.54 1.61 -6.34
CA MET A 140 -1.01 1.31 -7.66
C MET A 140 0.08 2.34 -8.01
N MET A 141 1.31 1.85 -8.20
CA MET A 141 2.42 2.65 -8.68
C MET A 141 2.63 2.34 -10.15
N THR A 142 2.36 3.35 -10.97
CA THR A 142 2.40 3.23 -12.43
C THR A 142 2.88 4.54 -13.05
N HIS A 143 2.68 4.73 -14.36
CA HIS A 143 2.99 5.99 -15.03
C HIS A 143 1.71 6.75 -15.32
N TYR A 144 1.78 8.07 -15.35
CA TYR A 144 0.72 8.91 -15.92
C TYR A 144 1.32 10.13 -16.60
N LEU A 145 0.62 10.68 -17.56
CA LEU A 145 1.15 11.74 -18.41
C LEU A 145 0.11 12.80 -18.79
N ARG A 146 0.61 13.91 -19.29
CA ARG A 146 -0.14 14.97 -19.97
C ARG A 146 -0.50 14.53 -21.39
N SER A 147 -1.76 14.10 -21.60
CA SER A 147 -2.22 13.59 -22.91
C SER A 147 -2.35 14.68 -23.98
N ASP A 148 -2.41 15.96 -23.59
CA ASP A 148 -2.37 17.10 -24.49
C ASP A 148 -0.96 17.46 -24.99
N ARG A 149 0.09 16.87 -24.38
CA ARG A 149 1.49 17.18 -24.66
C ARG A 149 2.31 15.95 -25.09
N VAL A 150 1.81 14.76 -24.83
CA VAL A 150 2.37 13.48 -25.25
C VAL A 150 1.29 12.74 -26.01
N GLY A 151 1.46 12.66 -27.35
CA GLY A 151 0.49 11.97 -28.20
C GLY A 151 0.52 10.45 -28.00
N GLU A 152 -0.56 9.79 -28.39
CA GLU A 152 -0.74 8.34 -28.18
C GLU A 152 0.37 7.49 -28.81
N ALA A 153 0.88 7.90 -29.97
CA ALA A 153 2.00 7.23 -30.65
C ALA A 153 3.33 7.32 -29.86
N ASP A 154 3.45 8.31 -28.99
CA ASP A 154 4.63 8.57 -28.18
C ASP A 154 4.50 8.12 -26.71
N GLU A 155 3.42 7.43 -26.36
CA GLU A 155 3.24 6.93 -24.99
C GLU A 155 4.23 5.81 -24.68
N PRO A 156 4.91 5.83 -23.52
CA PRO A 156 5.74 4.71 -23.10
C PRO A 156 4.84 3.50 -22.76
N LYS A 157 5.13 2.35 -23.36
CA LYS A 157 4.38 1.10 -23.18
C LYS A 157 5.04 0.15 -22.17
N THR A 158 6.30 0.38 -21.89
CA THR A 158 7.13 -0.38 -20.93
C THR A 158 7.94 0.58 -20.06
N TRP A 159 8.49 0.07 -18.97
CA TRP A 159 9.42 0.86 -18.13
C TRP A 159 10.67 1.26 -18.93
N ASN A 160 11.16 0.40 -19.82
CA ASN A 160 12.35 0.70 -20.61
C ASN A 160 12.12 1.80 -21.66
N ASP A 161 10.90 1.99 -22.13
CA ASP A 161 10.59 3.06 -23.09
C ASP A 161 10.85 4.45 -22.50
N LEU A 162 10.76 4.60 -21.17
CA LEU A 162 11.10 5.85 -20.48
C LEU A 162 12.56 6.30 -20.68
N LEU A 163 13.41 5.39 -21.12
CA LEU A 163 14.82 5.67 -21.41
C LEU A 163 15.05 6.24 -22.83
N ASP A 164 13.98 6.34 -23.65
CA ASP A 164 14.05 6.94 -24.98
C ASP A 164 14.44 8.42 -24.87
N PRO A 165 15.45 8.88 -25.66
CA PRO A 165 15.88 10.28 -25.68
C PRO A 165 14.76 11.30 -25.92
N LYS A 166 13.66 10.91 -26.55
CA LYS A 166 12.50 11.79 -26.76
C LYS A 166 11.83 12.29 -25.46
N TYR A 167 12.07 11.60 -24.32
CA TYR A 167 11.54 11.98 -23.02
C TYR A 167 12.53 12.78 -22.16
N LYS A 168 13.72 13.09 -22.67
CA LYS A 168 14.71 13.88 -21.93
C LYS A 168 14.11 15.20 -21.43
N GLY A 169 14.27 15.47 -20.13
CA GLY A 169 13.72 16.65 -19.46
C GLY A 169 12.22 16.64 -19.25
N LYS A 170 11.49 15.54 -19.57
CA LYS A 170 10.03 15.46 -19.43
C LYS A 170 9.57 14.61 -18.25
N LEU A 171 10.49 13.90 -17.60
CA LEU A 171 10.18 12.90 -16.56
C LEU A 171 10.26 13.50 -15.16
N VAL A 172 9.42 13.01 -14.25
CA VAL A 172 9.48 13.30 -12.81
C VAL A 172 9.17 12.03 -12.00
N MET A 173 9.88 11.82 -10.90
CA MET A 173 9.62 10.73 -9.96
C MET A 173 9.88 11.17 -8.51
N THR A 174 9.39 10.38 -7.54
CA THR A 174 9.59 10.63 -6.13
C THR A 174 10.90 10.05 -5.60
N ASP A 175 11.44 10.68 -4.56
CA ASP A 175 12.61 10.21 -3.82
C ASP A 175 12.21 9.13 -2.79
N PRO A 176 12.82 7.94 -2.81
CA PRO A 176 12.58 6.88 -1.82
C PRO A 176 12.99 7.29 -0.39
N SER A 177 13.82 8.32 -0.21
CA SER A 177 14.18 8.83 1.11
C SER A 177 13.00 9.49 1.85
N PHE A 178 11.98 9.95 1.09
CA PHE A 178 10.78 10.61 1.62
C PHE A 178 9.52 9.77 1.39
N THR A 179 9.39 9.13 0.24
CA THR A 179 8.20 8.36 -0.17
C THR A 179 8.47 6.86 -0.01
N SER A 180 7.86 6.22 1.01
CA SER A 180 8.09 4.80 1.30
C SER A 180 7.65 3.86 0.18
N LEU A 181 6.58 4.17 -0.55
CA LEU A 181 6.17 3.44 -1.76
C LEU A 181 7.32 3.31 -2.76
N GLN A 182 8.09 4.38 -2.91
CA GLN A 182 9.19 4.43 -3.89
C GLN A 182 10.35 3.49 -3.50
N VAL A 183 10.52 3.18 -2.21
CA VAL A 183 11.52 2.19 -1.78
C VAL A 183 11.24 0.82 -2.41
N SER A 184 9.98 0.39 -2.38
CA SER A 184 9.57 -0.89 -2.99
C SER A 184 9.73 -0.88 -4.51
N VAL A 185 9.33 0.21 -5.17
CA VAL A 185 9.48 0.34 -6.64
C VAL A 185 10.96 0.35 -7.03
N VAL A 186 11.76 1.23 -6.42
CA VAL A 186 13.19 1.36 -6.74
C VAL A 186 13.95 0.08 -6.41
N GLY A 187 13.70 -0.49 -5.25
CA GLY A 187 14.39 -1.70 -4.82
C GLY A 187 14.08 -2.91 -5.70
N THR A 188 12.83 -3.12 -6.06
CA THR A 188 12.44 -4.23 -6.96
C THR A 188 13.00 -4.02 -8.36
N MET A 189 12.88 -2.83 -8.92
CA MET A 189 13.43 -2.53 -10.24
C MET A 189 14.96 -2.67 -10.27
N ALA A 190 15.65 -2.20 -9.22
CA ALA A 190 17.10 -2.36 -9.13
C ALA A 190 17.53 -3.83 -8.95
N LYS A 191 16.74 -4.64 -8.23
CA LYS A 191 16.97 -6.08 -8.09
C LYS A 191 16.80 -6.80 -9.42
N GLU A 192 15.75 -6.51 -10.18
CA GLU A 192 15.39 -7.23 -11.39
C GLU A 192 16.14 -6.73 -12.64
N ARG A 193 16.39 -5.41 -12.75
CA ARG A 193 16.96 -4.76 -13.94
C ARG A 193 18.33 -4.13 -13.72
N GLY A 194 18.81 -4.14 -12.48
CA GLY A 194 20.06 -3.48 -12.11
C GLY A 194 19.93 -1.96 -11.97
N TRP A 195 20.94 -1.35 -11.34
CA TRP A 195 21.02 0.11 -11.14
C TRP A 195 21.24 0.88 -12.45
N GLY A 196 21.75 0.22 -13.50
CA GLY A 196 21.91 0.82 -14.82
C GLY A 196 20.62 1.40 -15.42
N PHE A 197 19.45 0.90 -15.04
CA PHE A 197 18.17 1.52 -15.39
C PHE A 197 18.07 2.94 -14.83
N TYR A 198 18.38 3.14 -13.55
CA TYR A 198 18.31 4.44 -12.89
C TYR A 198 19.42 5.39 -13.34
N GLU A 199 20.62 4.89 -13.63
CA GLU A 199 21.72 5.66 -14.20
C GLU A 199 21.33 6.24 -15.59
N LYS A 200 20.69 5.45 -16.44
CA LYS A 200 20.14 5.91 -17.72
C LYS A 200 18.98 6.90 -17.51
N LEU A 201 18.12 6.66 -16.54
CA LEU A 201 17.02 7.56 -16.22
C LEU A 201 17.56 8.93 -15.72
N ARG A 202 18.65 8.93 -14.94
CA ARG A 202 19.37 10.15 -14.55
C ARG A 202 19.92 10.90 -15.77
N ALA A 203 20.49 10.18 -16.76
CA ALA A 203 20.98 10.77 -18.00
C ALA A 203 19.85 11.41 -18.85
N SER A 204 18.60 10.97 -18.67
CA SER A 204 17.41 11.55 -19.28
C SER A 204 16.88 12.79 -18.56
N ASP A 205 17.64 13.37 -17.61
CA ASP A 205 17.27 14.56 -16.85
C ASP A 205 15.90 14.42 -16.14
N VAL A 206 15.67 13.24 -15.50
CA VAL A 206 14.50 13.05 -14.66
C VAL A 206 14.57 13.95 -13.43
N MET A 207 13.48 14.66 -13.13
CA MET A 207 13.38 15.46 -11.93
C MET A 207 12.99 14.60 -10.73
N ILE A 208 13.73 14.71 -9.63
CA ILE A 208 13.44 14.02 -8.38
C ILE A 208 12.78 15.00 -7.41
N VAL A 209 11.61 14.61 -6.86
CA VAL A 209 10.84 15.39 -5.89
C VAL A 209 10.49 14.56 -4.65
N GLN A 210 10.17 15.22 -3.55
CA GLN A 210 9.97 14.52 -2.27
C GLN A 210 8.74 13.62 -2.24
N GLY A 211 7.63 14.01 -2.88
CA GLY A 211 6.38 13.30 -2.75
C GLY A 211 5.46 13.36 -3.98
N ASN A 212 4.46 12.49 -4.00
CA ASN A 212 3.52 12.39 -5.12
C ASN A 212 2.72 13.69 -5.35
N GLN A 213 2.46 14.50 -4.31
CA GLN A 213 1.84 15.81 -4.49
C GLN A 213 2.69 16.70 -5.41
N GLN A 214 4.00 16.75 -5.18
CA GLN A 214 4.91 17.55 -6.03
C GLN A 214 4.99 16.99 -7.45
N VAL A 215 4.92 15.66 -7.63
CA VAL A 215 4.80 15.05 -8.97
C VAL A 215 3.54 15.56 -9.66
N SER A 216 2.41 15.52 -8.97
CA SER A 216 1.11 16.03 -9.47
C SER A 216 1.21 17.52 -9.86
N ASP A 217 1.78 18.34 -8.99
CA ASP A 217 1.95 19.79 -9.21
C ASP A 217 2.82 20.09 -10.44
N MET A 218 3.88 19.31 -10.67
CA MET A 218 4.74 19.44 -11.86
C MET A 218 3.99 19.16 -13.16
N LEU A 219 3.17 18.09 -13.18
CA LEU A 219 2.34 17.80 -14.33
C LEU A 219 1.24 18.85 -14.53
N LYS A 220 0.63 19.30 -13.44
CA LYS A 220 -0.40 20.36 -13.45
C LYS A 220 0.11 21.63 -14.13
N ARG A 221 1.33 22.07 -13.77
CA ARG A 221 1.99 23.25 -14.36
C ARG A 221 2.63 22.99 -15.73
N GLY A 222 2.71 21.72 -16.15
CA GLY A 222 3.38 21.34 -17.41
C GLY A 222 4.91 21.46 -17.39
N GLU A 223 5.51 21.55 -16.19
CA GLU A 223 6.98 21.59 -16.01
C GLU A 223 7.63 20.24 -16.29
N ARG A 224 6.89 19.17 -16.02
CA ARG A 224 7.19 17.81 -16.44
C ARG A 224 5.93 17.19 -17.05
N LEU A 225 6.12 16.23 -17.93
CA LEU A 225 5.01 15.69 -18.73
C LEU A 225 4.64 14.25 -18.35
N ILE A 226 5.56 13.50 -17.76
CA ILE A 226 5.38 12.08 -17.43
C ILE A 226 5.84 11.81 -16.01
N ALA A 227 4.93 11.30 -15.20
CA ALA A 227 5.20 10.78 -13.86
C ALA A 227 5.67 9.32 -13.96
N VAL A 228 6.82 9.01 -13.37
CA VAL A 228 7.46 7.70 -13.42
C VAL A 228 7.25 6.93 -12.14
N GLY A 229 6.58 5.77 -12.22
CA GLY A 229 6.34 4.94 -11.03
C GLY A 229 5.71 5.72 -9.89
N ALA A 230 4.66 6.49 -10.20
CA ALA A 230 3.98 7.38 -9.27
C ALA A 230 2.60 6.82 -8.88
N LEU A 231 2.03 7.32 -7.79
CA LEU A 231 0.77 6.86 -7.25
C LEU A 231 -0.41 7.33 -8.13
N ASP A 232 -1.18 6.38 -8.66
CA ASP A 232 -2.25 6.59 -9.64
C ASP A 232 -3.43 7.44 -9.15
N SER A 233 -3.73 7.44 -7.84
CA SER A 233 -4.80 8.27 -7.29
C SER A 233 -4.57 9.76 -7.53
N TYR A 234 -3.32 10.23 -7.58
CA TYR A 234 -3.03 11.61 -7.96
C TYR A 234 -3.32 11.91 -9.43
N ALA A 235 -3.21 10.92 -10.31
CA ALA A 235 -3.70 11.08 -11.69
C ALA A 235 -5.22 11.20 -11.74
N ALA A 236 -5.93 10.46 -10.89
CA ALA A 236 -7.38 10.56 -10.77
C ALA A 236 -7.81 11.94 -10.26
N ASP A 237 -7.12 12.48 -9.26
CA ASP A 237 -7.38 13.82 -8.72
C ASP A 237 -7.17 14.89 -9.80
N LEU A 238 -6.07 14.85 -10.53
CA LEU A 238 -5.82 15.77 -11.66
C LEU A 238 -6.90 15.68 -12.75
N LYS A 239 -7.40 14.48 -13.05
CA LYS A 239 -8.51 14.30 -14.01
C LYS A 239 -9.81 14.93 -13.48
N LYS A 240 -10.12 14.77 -12.19
CA LYS A 240 -11.26 15.42 -11.53
C LYS A 240 -11.18 16.95 -11.58
N GLU A 241 -9.96 17.48 -11.47
CA GLU A 241 -9.68 18.93 -11.62
C GLU A 241 -9.75 19.41 -13.08
N GLY A 242 -10.00 18.52 -14.05
CA GLY A 242 -10.11 18.84 -15.47
C GLY A 242 -8.80 18.88 -16.24
N HIS A 243 -7.70 18.41 -15.64
CA HIS A 243 -6.44 18.34 -16.36
C HIS A 243 -6.40 17.15 -17.33
N PRO A 244 -5.82 17.32 -18.54
CA PRO A 244 -5.72 16.26 -19.54
C PRO A 244 -4.63 15.23 -19.15
N ILE A 245 -4.97 14.35 -18.24
CA ILE A 245 -4.08 13.29 -17.73
C ILE A 245 -4.56 11.93 -18.21
N LYS A 246 -3.60 11.11 -18.67
CA LYS A 246 -3.81 9.70 -19.00
C LYS A 246 -2.96 8.84 -18.06
N THR A 247 -3.57 7.88 -17.38
CA THR A 247 -2.86 6.84 -16.61
C THR A 247 -2.45 5.74 -17.58
N LEU A 248 -1.21 5.29 -17.47
CA LEU A 248 -0.64 4.24 -18.29
C LEU A 248 -0.45 2.97 -17.46
N TYR A 249 -0.59 1.82 -18.09
CA TYR A 249 -0.38 0.51 -17.49
C TYR A 249 0.67 -0.24 -18.30
N PRO A 250 1.98 -0.10 -17.97
CA PRO A 250 3.06 -0.74 -18.72
C PRO A 250 2.84 -2.23 -18.89
N SER A 251 3.05 -2.75 -20.11
CA SER A 251 2.85 -4.16 -20.43
C SER A 251 3.82 -5.10 -19.70
N ASP A 252 4.96 -4.57 -19.26
CA ASP A 252 5.94 -5.27 -18.42
C ASP A 252 5.63 -5.18 -16.93
N GLY A 253 4.58 -4.47 -16.53
CA GLY A 253 3.92 -4.56 -15.22
C GLY A 253 3.84 -3.26 -14.43
N VAL A 254 2.92 -3.26 -13.45
CA VAL A 254 2.70 -2.21 -12.45
C VAL A 254 2.98 -2.75 -11.06
N PHE A 255 3.16 -1.86 -10.08
CA PHE A 255 3.23 -2.28 -8.68
C PHE A 255 1.89 -2.03 -7.98
N VAL A 256 1.50 -2.99 -7.14
CA VAL A 256 0.35 -2.85 -6.23
C VAL A 256 0.86 -3.10 -4.82
N ILE A 257 0.95 -2.04 -4.04
CA ILE A 257 1.59 -2.05 -2.73
C ILE A 257 0.55 -1.73 -1.66
N PRO A 258 0.29 -2.63 -0.70
CA PRO A 258 -0.65 -2.37 0.38
C PRO A 258 -0.15 -1.26 1.30
N SER A 259 -1.09 -0.54 1.93
CA SER A 259 -0.81 0.36 3.05
C SER A 259 -1.13 -0.34 4.37
N PRO A 260 -0.13 -0.91 5.06
CA PRO A 260 -0.31 -1.48 6.40
C PRO A 260 -0.87 -0.47 7.39
N THR A 261 -1.88 -0.89 8.12
CA THR A 261 -2.42 -0.23 9.31
C THR A 261 -2.24 -1.15 10.49
N SER A 262 -1.59 -0.67 11.54
CA SER A 262 -1.26 -1.43 12.75
C SER A 262 -1.78 -0.75 14.00
N VAL A 263 -2.30 -1.53 14.93
CA VAL A 263 -2.63 -1.08 16.30
C VAL A 263 -1.35 -1.06 17.13
N VAL A 264 -1.00 0.09 17.67
CA VAL A 264 0.25 0.26 18.42
C VAL A 264 0.12 -0.34 19.82
N LYS A 265 1.14 -1.10 20.24
CA LYS A 265 1.19 -1.68 21.58
C LYS A 265 1.38 -0.60 22.63
N ASN A 266 0.68 -0.72 23.75
CA ASN A 266 0.64 0.26 24.83
C ASN A 266 0.12 1.65 24.38
N SER A 267 -0.71 1.68 23.33
CA SER A 267 -1.40 2.89 22.88
C SER A 267 -2.19 3.53 24.02
N PRO A 268 -2.24 4.88 24.13
CA PRO A 268 -3.04 5.56 25.13
C PRO A 268 -4.54 5.28 25.05
N ASN A 269 -5.05 4.97 23.85
CA ASN A 269 -6.48 4.75 23.57
C ASN A 269 -6.69 3.38 22.87
N PRO A 270 -6.45 2.23 23.56
CA PRO A 270 -6.34 0.92 22.91
C PRO A 270 -7.66 0.40 22.32
N ASN A 271 -8.81 0.77 22.87
CA ASN A 271 -10.11 0.37 22.32
C ASN A 271 -10.49 1.24 21.11
N ALA A 272 -10.25 2.54 21.17
CA ALA A 272 -10.42 3.46 20.03
C ALA A 272 -9.47 3.10 18.89
N ALA A 273 -8.23 2.69 19.19
CA ALA A 273 -7.26 2.19 18.21
C ALA A 273 -7.78 0.96 17.46
N LYS A 274 -8.27 -0.05 18.19
CA LYS A 274 -8.86 -1.26 17.59
C LYS A 274 -10.12 -0.93 16.78
N LEU A 275 -11.01 -0.09 17.32
CA LEU A 275 -12.22 0.32 16.61
C LEU A 275 -11.87 1.05 15.30
N PHE A 276 -10.88 1.95 15.33
CA PHE A 276 -10.44 2.68 14.15
C PHE A 276 -9.75 1.77 13.12
N ALA A 277 -8.90 0.83 13.55
CA ALA A 277 -8.30 -0.16 12.67
C ALA A 277 -9.36 -1.09 12.03
N ALA A 278 -10.40 -1.49 12.78
CA ALA A 278 -11.53 -2.24 12.24
C ALA A 278 -12.34 -1.41 11.22
N PHE A 279 -12.59 -0.14 11.52
CA PHE A 279 -13.27 0.78 10.61
C PHE A 279 -12.52 0.95 9.28
N MET A 280 -11.18 0.93 9.29
CA MET A 280 -10.37 1.07 8.07
C MET A 280 -10.68 0.01 7.00
N ILE A 281 -11.22 -1.15 7.40
CA ILE A 281 -11.59 -2.23 6.48
C ILE A 281 -13.09 -2.51 6.45
N ASP A 282 -13.92 -1.63 7.01
CA ASP A 282 -15.37 -1.73 6.87
C ASP A 282 -15.85 -1.10 5.54
N ASP A 283 -17.14 -1.29 5.25
CA ASP A 283 -17.74 -0.83 4.00
C ASP A 283 -17.65 0.68 3.80
N VAL A 284 -17.74 1.46 4.88
CA VAL A 284 -17.75 2.92 4.80
C VAL A 284 -16.37 3.42 4.38
N ALA A 285 -15.32 3.00 5.09
CA ALA A 285 -13.95 3.41 4.79
C ALA A 285 -13.48 2.87 3.42
N GLN A 286 -13.81 1.60 3.12
CA GLN A 286 -13.34 0.94 1.90
C GLN A 286 -13.98 1.50 0.62
N LYS A 287 -15.17 2.09 0.69
CA LYS A 287 -15.81 2.79 -0.45
C LYS A 287 -15.24 4.20 -0.69
N ILE A 288 -14.55 4.79 0.27
CA ILE A 288 -13.88 6.08 0.09
C ILE A 288 -12.75 5.97 -0.95
N PHE A 289 -11.97 4.88 -0.91
CA PHE A 289 -10.82 4.73 -1.81
C PHE A 289 -11.19 4.73 -3.30
N PRO A 290 -12.12 3.90 -3.79
CA PRO A 290 -12.54 3.94 -5.19
C PRO A 290 -13.17 5.27 -5.60
N ALA A 291 -13.94 5.91 -4.72
CA ALA A 291 -14.53 7.22 -4.99
C ALA A 291 -13.46 8.31 -5.21
N ASP A 292 -12.27 8.13 -4.62
CA ASP A 292 -11.11 9.02 -4.77
C ASP A 292 -10.03 8.47 -5.72
N GLY A 293 -10.38 7.51 -6.58
CA GLY A 293 -9.49 6.99 -7.60
C GLY A 293 -8.41 6.02 -7.09
N GLY A 294 -8.48 5.58 -5.84
CA GLY A 294 -7.58 4.58 -5.26
C GLY A 294 -8.23 3.19 -5.17
N TYR A 295 -7.44 2.15 -5.01
CA TYR A 295 -7.96 0.80 -4.87
C TYR A 295 -8.24 0.45 -3.41
N SER A 296 -9.42 -0.12 -3.17
CA SER A 296 -9.74 -0.80 -1.91
C SER A 296 -8.78 -1.97 -1.68
N SER A 297 -8.51 -2.30 -0.41
CA SER A 297 -7.82 -3.54 -0.08
C SER A 297 -8.76 -4.75 -0.04
N ARG A 298 -10.07 -4.54 0.05
CA ARG A 298 -11.06 -5.62 0.00
C ARG A 298 -11.34 -6.04 -1.43
N ILE A 299 -11.35 -7.36 -1.66
CA ILE A 299 -11.53 -7.96 -3.00
C ILE A 299 -12.97 -7.90 -3.52
N ASP A 300 -13.94 -7.67 -2.63
CA ASP A 300 -15.37 -7.53 -2.96
C ASP A 300 -15.77 -6.09 -3.34
N ILE A 301 -14.86 -5.13 -3.22
CA ILE A 301 -15.07 -3.74 -3.62
C ILE A 301 -14.50 -3.51 -5.02
N ALA A 302 -15.32 -2.95 -5.90
CA ALA A 302 -14.94 -2.70 -7.29
C ALA A 302 -13.75 -1.72 -7.42
N ALA A 303 -13.00 -1.85 -8.52
CA ALA A 303 -11.95 -0.91 -8.88
C ALA A 303 -12.49 0.53 -9.03
N PRO A 304 -11.62 1.56 -8.91
CA PRO A 304 -12.04 2.94 -9.12
C PRO A 304 -12.64 3.15 -10.52
N PRO A 305 -13.63 4.04 -10.67
CA PRO A 305 -14.22 4.33 -11.97
C PRO A 305 -13.15 4.73 -13.01
N GLY A 306 -13.18 4.07 -14.16
CA GLY A 306 -12.22 4.30 -15.24
C GLY A 306 -10.83 3.70 -15.03
N SER A 307 -10.64 2.92 -13.97
CA SER A 307 -9.42 2.15 -13.73
C SER A 307 -9.67 0.65 -14.02
N PRO A 308 -8.64 -0.11 -14.46
CA PRO A 308 -8.78 -1.53 -14.74
C PRO A 308 -8.96 -2.36 -13.47
N ASP A 309 -9.59 -3.52 -13.58
CA ASP A 309 -9.54 -4.53 -12.52
C ASP A 309 -8.09 -5.03 -12.37
N LEU A 310 -7.61 -5.12 -11.14
CA LEU A 310 -6.24 -5.58 -10.84
C LEU A 310 -5.94 -6.97 -11.44
N LYS A 311 -6.94 -7.83 -11.59
CA LYS A 311 -6.81 -9.16 -12.21
C LYS A 311 -6.44 -9.10 -13.69
N THR A 312 -6.66 -7.97 -14.36
CA THR A 312 -6.34 -7.79 -15.79
C THR A 312 -4.93 -7.25 -16.00
N LEU A 313 -4.23 -6.87 -14.93
CA LEU A 313 -2.92 -6.27 -14.99
C LEU A 313 -1.80 -7.26 -14.66
N LYS A 314 -0.65 -7.07 -15.28
CA LYS A 314 0.58 -7.70 -14.83
C LYS A 314 1.10 -6.96 -13.60
N ILE A 315 1.06 -7.60 -12.44
CA ILE A 315 1.55 -7.04 -11.19
C ILE A 315 2.98 -7.54 -10.94
N LEU A 316 3.90 -6.60 -10.72
CA LEU A 316 5.28 -6.88 -10.33
C LEU A 316 5.32 -7.23 -8.83
N SER A 317 5.91 -8.37 -8.51
CA SER A 317 6.02 -8.85 -7.14
C SER A 317 7.11 -8.09 -6.39
N VAL A 318 6.79 -7.65 -5.17
CA VAL A 318 7.74 -7.02 -4.25
C VAL A 318 8.26 -8.06 -3.25
N ASP A 319 9.56 -8.30 -3.25
CA ASP A 319 10.20 -9.13 -2.23
C ASP A 319 10.41 -8.30 -0.95
N ASN A 320 9.45 -8.39 -0.03
CA ASN A 320 9.47 -7.60 1.21
C ASN A 320 10.67 -7.92 2.11
N ASP A 321 11.16 -9.16 2.14
CA ASP A 321 12.36 -9.53 2.92
C ASP A 321 13.62 -8.89 2.35
N TYR A 322 13.73 -8.84 1.02
CA TYR A 322 14.80 -8.12 0.34
C TYR A 322 14.71 -6.60 0.61
N ILE A 323 13.53 -6.01 0.47
CA ILE A 323 13.32 -4.58 0.71
C ILE A 323 13.66 -4.24 2.17
N GLU A 324 13.22 -5.05 3.16
CA GLU A 324 13.54 -4.84 4.58
C GLU A 324 15.05 -4.77 4.79
N LYS A 325 15.78 -5.76 4.28
CA LYS A 325 17.24 -5.86 4.44
C LYS A 325 18.02 -4.76 3.74
N GLU A 326 17.57 -4.36 2.57
CA GLU A 326 18.30 -3.48 1.65
C GLU A 326 17.83 -2.02 1.66
N THR A 327 16.79 -1.66 2.45
CA THR A 327 16.20 -0.30 2.45
C THR A 327 17.25 0.81 2.56
N ALA A 328 18.20 0.69 3.48
CA ALA A 328 19.24 1.70 3.67
C ALA A 328 20.17 1.80 2.45
N ARG A 329 20.53 0.68 1.85
CA ARG A 329 21.36 0.61 0.64
C ARG A 329 20.62 1.13 -0.58
N ILE A 330 19.33 0.80 -0.72
CA ILE A 330 18.48 1.30 -1.81
C ILE A 330 18.44 2.83 -1.79
N LYS A 331 18.13 3.42 -0.63
CA LYS A 331 18.08 4.88 -0.47
C LYS A 331 19.42 5.55 -0.74
N ARG A 332 20.50 5.01 -0.18
CA ARG A 332 21.86 5.53 -0.41
C ARG A 332 22.25 5.47 -1.88
N ARG A 333 22.07 4.30 -2.54
CA ARG A 333 22.46 4.16 -3.94
C ARG A 333 21.62 5.03 -4.88
N PHE A 334 20.34 5.18 -4.59
CA PHE A 334 19.49 6.13 -5.32
C PHE A 334 20.03 7.56 -5.20
N ASN A 335 20.37 8.02 -3.98
CA ASN A 335 20.91 9.35 -3.76
C ASN A 335 22.27 9.55 -4.46
N GLU A 336 23.16 8.55 -4.45
CA GLU A 336 24.43 8.60 -5.20
C GLU A 336 24.24 8.80 -6.71
N ILE A 337 23.14 8.29 -7.28
CA ILE A 337 22.82 8.45 -8.69
C ILE A 337 22.21 9.82 -8.99
N PHE A 338 21.30 10.31 -8.13
CA PHE A 338 20.45 11.46 -8.45
C PHE A 338 20.84 12.77 -7.74
N GLN A 339 21.63 12.71 -6.69
CA GLN A 339 22.12 13.87 -5.91
C GLN A 339 23.62 14.01 -6.05
#